data_ca628b3b6d5957afad50d7689ff502ce
#
_entry.id   ca628b3b6d5957afad50d7689ff502ce
#
_cell.length_a   1.000
_cell.length_b   1.000
_cell.length_c   1.000
_cell.angle_alpha   90.00
_cell.angle_beta   90.00
_cell.angle_gamma   90.00
#
_symmetry.space_group_name_H-M   'P 1'
#
loop_
_entity.id
_entity.type
_entity.pdbx_description
1 polymer ?
#
loop_
_entity_poly.entity_id
_entity_poly.type
_entity_poly.pdbx_seq_one_letter_code
_entity_poly.pdbx_strand_id
1 'polypeptide(L)'
;VSMYKRSGRDFKLSLLFVGIMAASLLIKPLENIWNGFRCAYSDMYRFSYLQTWLFIYLAAIGLAETNSYVSRRILIFIWSVYTALWIILDFISPFKKQMLYMTIFSMAIVSLFSPWLLHPKNIKRKAGFIAILIFTLSELCMNGFALCKAYNWGDYIKFRDYVIAQRQLVDIVKCTDESPFYRIEQTLNRGFDKNKSSAFFLENMSFNYNGFSHYSSAFNEKLRLFSELLGYGKNDTVSLYQEPILPSDSLLGIKYVFADNDYPGLVQKSDVEINGKSIYENPYVLPLGFWASQDSKKMISESNHFQFQNEIYSNILGEKVEIFK
;
A
#
# COMPACT_ATOMS: atom_id res chain seq x y z
N VAL A 1 -6.11 -13.59 -35.71
CA VAL A 1 -6.33 -14.10 -37.07
C VAL A 1 -7.81 -14.41 -37.34
N SER A 2 -8.52 -15.08 -36.42
CA SER A 2 -9.95 -15.38 -36.56
C SER A 2 -10.83 -14.12 -36.53
N MET A 3 -10.57 -13.16 -35.65
CA MET A 3 -11.27 -11.88 -35.53
C MET A 3 -11.06 -10.99 -36.78
N TYR A 4 -9.90 -11.06 -37.46
CA TYR A 4 -9.62 -10.29 -38.68
C TYR A 4 -10.57 -10.63 -39.81
N LYS A 5 -11.01 -11.89 -39.91
CA LYS A 5 -11.94 -12.33 -40.98
C LYS A 5 -13.39 -11.93 -40.75
N ARG A 6 -13.81 -11.68 -39.49
CA ARG A 6 -15.23 -11.45 -39.14
C ARG A 6 -15.63 -9.98 -39.07
N SER A 7 -14.80 -9.12 -38.52
CA SER A 7 -15.06 -7.68 -38.49
C SER A 7 -13.76 -6.90 -38.38
N GLY A 8 -13.38 -6.28 -39.49
CA GLY A 8 -12.19 -5.43 -39.56
C GLY A 8 -12.26 -4.25 -38.56
N ARG A 9 -13.46 -3.82 -38.17
CA ARG A 9 -13.69 -2.75 -37.20
C ARG A 9 -13.42 -3.21 -35.77
N ASP A 10 -14.01 -4.32 -35.33
CA ASP A 10 -13.86 -4.81 -33.97
C ASP A 10 -12.43 -5.27 -33.67
N PHE A 11 -11.77 -5.84 -34.66
CA PHE A 11 -10.35 -6.18 -34.56
C PHE A 11 -9.48 -4.91 -34.40
N LYS A 12 -9.73 -3.87 -35.20
CA LYS A 12 -8.99 -2.60 -35.14
C LYS A 12 -9.20 -1.92 -33.76
N LEU A 13 -10.44 -1.90 -33.26
CA LEU A 13 -10.75 -1.33 -31.95
C LEU A 13 -10.05 -2.10 -30.82
N SER A 14 -10.07 -3.44 -30.88
CA SER A 14 -9.36 -4.26 -29.90
C SER A 14 -7.85 -4.03 -29.92
N LEU A 15 -7.26 -3.92 -31.11
CA LEU A 15 -5.84 -3.64 -31.28
C LEU A 15 -5.47 -2.24 -30.77
N LEU A 16 -6.32 -1.24 -31.07
CA LEU A 16 -6.16 0.12 -30.57
C LEU A 16 -6.20 0.13 -29.03
N PHE A 17 -7.16 -0.56 -28.43
CA PHE A 17 -7.29 -0.63 -26.98
C PHE A 17 -6.08 -1.34 -26.32
N VAL A 18 -5.62 -2.45 -26.91
CA VAL A 18 -4.36 -3.09 -26.47
C VAL A 18 -3.18 -2.14 -26.59
N GLY A 19 -3.09 -1.37 -27.67
CA GLY A 19 -2.05 -0.36 -27.87
C GLY A 19 -2.08 0.75 -26.83
N ILE A 20 -3.27 1.28 -26.51
CA ILE A 20 -3.43 2.30 -25.45
C ILE A 20 -3.02 1.74 -24.10
N MET A 21 -3.44 0.52 -23.75
CA MET A 21 -3.08 -0.13 -22.51
C MET A 21 -1.56 -0.36 -22.41
N ALA A 22 -0.93 -0.83 -23.49
CA ALA A 22 0.53 -1.02 -23.54
C ALA A 22 1.28 0.33 -23.44
N ALA A 23 0.81 1.36 -24.13
CA ALA A 23 1.37 2.71 -24.00
C ALA A 23 1.25 3.26 -22.57
N SER A 24 0.16 2.94 -21.87
CA SER A 24 -0.06 3.34 -20.48
C SER A 24 0.95 2.72 -19.51
N LEU A 25 1.59 1.59 -19.85
CA LEU A 25 2.68 1.02 -19.05
C LEU A 25 4.02 1.75 -19.24
N LEU A 26 4.17 2.51 -20.32
CA LEU A 26 5.42 3.17 -20.69
C LEU A 26 5.37 4.69 -20.49
N ILE A 27 4.18 5.29 -20.57
CA ILE A 27 3.98 6.74 -20.61
C ILE A 27 3.29 7.20 -19.32
N LYS A 28 4.06 7.84 -18.40
CA LYS A 28 3.55 8.32 -17.10
C LYS A 28 2.25 9.13 -17.14
N PRO A 29 2.05 10.10 -18.05
CA PRO A 29 0.77 10.81 -18.16
C PRO A 29 -0.43 9.89 -18.39
N LEU A 30 -0.27 8.82 -19.19
CA LEU A 30 -1.34 7.84 -19.42
C LEU A 30 -1.57 6.96 -18.21
N GLU A 31 -0.51 6.57 -17.49
CA GLU A 31 -0.61 5.89 -16.20
C GLU A 31 -1.42 6.71 -15.19
N ASN A 32 -1.13 8.01 -15.10
CA ASN A 32 -1.83 8.91 -14.18
C ASN A 32 -3.34 9.00 -14.45
N ILE A 33 -3.78 8.88 -15.70
CA ILE A 33 -5.22 8.84 -16.03
C ILE A 33 -5.89 7.67 -15.31
N TRP A 34 -5.28 6.49 -15.31
CA TRP A 34 -5.80 5.30 -14.62
C TRP A 34 -5.79 5.43 -13.10
N ASN A 35 -4.91 6.26 -12.57
CA ASN A 35 -4.78 6.56 -11.14
C ASN A 35 -5.60 7.79 -10.70
N GLY A 36 -6.60 8.21 -11.50
CA GLY A 36 -7.43 9.37 -11.20
C GLY A 36 -6.68 10.69 -11.28
N PHE A 37 -5.81 10.83 -12.27
CA PHE A 37 -4.94 11.99 -12.53
C PHE A 37 -3.92 12.28 -11.40
N ARG A 38 -3.57 11.26 -10.62
CA ARG A 38 -2.53 11.35 -9.56
C ARG A 38 -1.33 10.48 -9.92
N CYS A 39 -0.15 10.93 -9.49
CA CYS A 39 1.04 10.08 -9.56
C CYS A 39 0.89 8.89 -8.59
N ALA A 40 1.14 7.68 -9.06
CA ALA A 40 1.25 6.50 -8.21
C ALA A 40 2.63 6.48 -7.55
N TYR A 41 2.68 6.58 -6.21
CA TYR A 41 3.94 6.54 -5.47
C TYR A 41 4.34 5.12 -5.04
N SER A 42 3.39 4.23 -4.81
CA SER A 42 3.68 2.89 -4.29
C SER A 42 3.27 1.75 -5.21
N ASP A 43 2.09 1.79 -5.77
CA ASP A 43 1.51 0.67 -6.51
C ASP A 43 1.32 1.05 -7.98
N MET A 44 2.45 1.17 -8.67
CA MET A 44 2.48 1.43 -10.10
C MET A 44 1.75 0.31 -10.86
N TYR A 45 1.14 0.68 -11.98
CA TYR A 45 0.50 -0.29 -12.90
C TYR A 45 -0.67 -1.11 -12.31
N ARG A 46 -1.37 -0.61 -11.30
CA ARG A 46 -2.57 -1.27 -10.76
C ARG A 46 -3.60 -1.62 -11.83
N PHE A 47 -3.71 -0.81 -12.88
CA PHE A 47 -4.61 -1.05 -14.01
C PHE A 47 -4.19 -2.23 -14.90
N SER A 48 -3.02 -2.83 -14.70
CA SER A 48 -2.52 -3.96 -15.53
C SER A 48 -3.44 -5.18 -15.48
N TYR A 49 -4.25 -5.34 -14.43
CA TYR A 49 -5.28 -6.39 -14.37
C TYR A 49 -6.34 -6.24 -15.48
N LEU A 50 -6.66 -5.00 -15.89
CA LEU A 50 -7.57 -4.75 -17.01
C LEU A 50 -6.98 -5.26 -18.33
N GLN A 51 -5.67 -5.10 -18.52
CA GLN A 51 -4.96 -5.62 -19.68
C GLN A 51 -4.98 -7.15 -19.69
N THR A 52 -4.74 -7.78 -18.56
CA THR A 52 -4.84 -9.24 -18.40
C THR A 52 -6.24 -9.73 -18.74
N TRP A 53 -7.26 -9.05 -18.22
CA TRP A 53 -8.66 -9.37 -18.49
C TRP A 53 -9.00 -9.23 -19.98
N LEU A 54 -8.53 -8.16 -20.63
CA LEU A 54 -8.70 -7.96 -22.07
C LEU A 54 -8.06 -9.10 -22.88
N PHE A 55 -6.87 -9.54 -22.54
CA PHE A 55 -6.21 -10.65 -23.23
C PHE A 55 -6.99 -11.97 -23.05
N ILE A 56 -7.50 -12.25 -21.86
CA ILE A 56 -8.35 -13.42 -21.59
C ILE A 56 -9.62 -13.35 -22.45
N TYR A 57 -10.28 -12.19 -22.48
CA TYR A 57 -11.48 -11.97 -23.29
C TYR A 57 -11.21 -12.18 -24.79
N LEU A 58 -10.15 -11.60 -25.34
CA LEU A 58 -9.75 -11.77 -26.73
C LEU A 58 -9.38 -13.22 -27.07
N ALA A 59 -8.72 -13.91 -26.13
CA ALA A 59 -8.41 -15.32 -26.27
C ALA A 59 -9.68 -16.19 -26.28
N ALA A 60 -10.65 -15.91 -25.41
CA ALA A 60 -11.93 -16.62 -25.38
C ALA A 60 -12.72 -16.45 -26.67
N ILE A 61 -12.84 -15.22 -27.20
CA ILE A 61 -13.47 -14.97 -28.51
C ILE A 61 -12.71 -15.71 -29.62
N GLY A 62 -11.38 -15.61 -29.63
CA GLY A 62 -10.54 -16.30 -30.59
C GLY A 62 -10.78 -17.81 -30.61
N LEU A 63 -10.90 -18.45 -29.45
CA LEU A 63 -11.18 -19.87 -29.29
C LEU A 63 -12.61 -20.24 -29.70
N ALA A 64 -13.60 -19.42 -29.38
CA ALA A 64 -15.00 -19.65 -29.75
C ALA A 64 -15.23 -19.58 -31.28
N GLU A 65 -14.50 -18.71 -31.95
CA GLU A 65 -14.66 -18.47 -33.39
C GLU A 65 -13.75 -19.33 -34.25
N THR A 66 -12.76 -20.02 -33.68
CA THR A 66 -11.80 -20.82 -34.46
C THR A 66 -12.39 -22.17 -34.86
N ASN A 67 -13.00 -22.23 -36.06
CA ASN A 67 -13.39 -23.47 -36.69
C ASN A 67 -12.30 -24.05 -37.62
N SER A 68 -11.17 -23.37 -37.77
CA SER A 68 -10.08 -23.76 -38.68
C SER A 68 -8.85 -24.20 -37.91
N TYR A 69 -8.23 -25.27 -38.36
CA TYR A 69 -6.96 -25.77 -37.83
C TYR A 69 -5.85 -24.70 -37.98
N VAL A 70 -5.28 -24.30 -36.86
CA VAL A 70 -4.12 -23.40 -36.87
C VAL A 70 -2.88 -24.25 -37.16
N SER A 71 -2.10 -23.84 -38.17
CA SER A 71 -0.89 -24.57 -38.55
C SER A 71 0.10 -24.64 -37.38
N ARG A 72 0.63 -25.81 -37.10
CA ARG A 72 1.65 -26.03 -36.06
C ARG A 72 2.87 -25.11 -36.23
N ARG A 73 3.22 -24.77 -37.52
CA ARG A 73 4.33 -23.84 -37.79
C ARG A 73 4.06 -22.44 -37.28
N ILE A 74 2.83 -21.95 -37.39
CA ILE A 74 2.41 -20.63 -36.91
C ILE A 74 2.48 -20.62 -35.37
N LEU A 75 2.02 -21.67 -34.69
CA LEU A 75 2.09 -21.78 -33.24
C LEU A 75 3.55 -21.77 -32.78
N ILE A 76 4.41 -22.57 -33.36
CA ILE A 76 5.85 -22.59 -33.02
C ILE A 76 6.46 -21.20 -33.25
N PHE A 77 6.16 -20.53 -34.34
CA PHE A 77 6.67 -19.18 -34.61
C PHE A 77 6.23 -18.18 -33.53
N ILE A 78 4.93 -18.14 -33.17
CA ILE A 78 4.41 -17.24 -32.14
C ILE A 78 5.11 -17.52 -30.82
N TRP A 79 5.26 -18.77 -30.41
CA TRP A 79 5.91 -19.16 -29.17
C TRP A 79 7.40 -18.83 -29.17
N SER A 80 8.09 -19.00 -30.29
CA SER A 80 9.50 -18.62 -30.40
C SER A 80 9.70 -17.12 -30.26
N VAL A 81 8.87 -16.31 -30.90
CA VAL A 81 8.91 -14.84 -30.75
C VAL A 81 8.63 -14.42 -29.30
N TYR A 82 7.61 -15.00 -28.70
CA TYR A 82 7.27 -14.68 -27.32
C TYR A 82 8.39 -15.07 -26.32
N THR A 83 8.97 -16.26 -26.49
CA THR A 83 10.11 -16.70 -25.67
C THR A 83 11.33 -15.78 -25.84
N ALA A 84 11.64 -15.40 -27.08
CA ALA A 84 12.71 -14.46 -27.37
C ALA A 84 12.49 -13.10 -26.71
N LEU A 85 11.25 -12.58 -26.74
CA LEU A 85 10.90 -11.33 -26.04
C LEU A 85 11.11 -11.44 -24.54
N TRP A 86 10.75 -12.56 -23.91
CA TRP A 86 10.98 -12.76 -22.46
C TRP A 86 12.47 -12.83 -22.11
N ILE A 87 13.28 -13.48 -22.93
CA ILE A 87 14.73 -13.52 -22.75
C ILE A 87 15.35 -12.13 -22.87
N ILE A 88 14.90 -11.34 -23.85
CA ILE A 88 15.36 -9.96 -24.04
C ILE A 88 14.95 -9.09 -22.85
N LEU A 89 13.72 -9.22 -22.38
CA LEU A 89 13.23 -8.48 -21.21
C LEU A 89 14.00 -8.84 -19.93
N ASP A 90 14.34 -10.12 -19.72
CA ASP A 90 15.16 -10.55 -18.60
C ASP A 90 16.58 -9.97 -18.65
N PHE A 91 17.13 -9.81 -19.86
CA PHE A 91 18.43 -9.19 -20.06
C PHE A 91 18.42 -7.68 -19.74
N ILE A 92 17.33 -6.98 -20.07
CA ILE A 92 17.17 -5.52 -19.81
C ILE A 92 16.84 -5.25 -18.35
N SER A 93 15.96 -6.05 -17.75
CA SER A 93 15.50 -5.91 -16.37
C SER A 93 15.42 -7.30 -15.74
N PRO A 94 16.48 -7.74 -15.05
CA PRO A 94 16.55 -9.11 -14.55
C PRO A 94 15.43 -9.41 -13.56
N PHE A 95 14.56 -10.33 -13.96
CA PHE A 95 13.51 -10.86 -13.10
C PHE A 95 14.08 -11.88 -12.11
N LYS A 96 13.34 -12.15 -11.03
CA LYS A 96 13.69 -13.31 -10.19
C LYS A 96 13.68 -14.56 -11.08
N LYS A 97 14.81 -15.26 -11.16
CA LYS A 97 15.00 -16.45 -12.03
C LYS A 97 13.86 -17.46 -11.91
N GLN A 98 13.29 -17.60 -10.73
CA GLN A 98 12.16 -18.48 -10.48
C GLN A 98 10.91 -18.06 -11.29
N MET A 99 10.61 -16.76 -11.39
CA MET A 99 9.46 -16.27 -12.19
C MET A 99 9.69 -16.53 -13.67
N LEU A 100 10.91 -16.30 -14.17
CA LEU A 100 11.26 -16.58 -15.56
C LEU A 100 11.07 -18.07 -15.89
N TYR A 101 11.59 -18.98 -15.09
CA TYR A 101 11.43 -20.42 -15.29
C TYR A 101 9.98 -20.86 -15.24
N MET A 102 9.18 -20.36 -14.32
CA MET A 102 7.75 -20.64 -14.24
C MET A 102 7.04 -20.19 -15.52
N THR A 103 7.31 -18.99 -16.02
CA THR A 103 6.72 -18.45 -17.23
C THR A 103 7.09 -19.31 -18.46
N ILE A 104 8.37 -19.66 -18.63
CA ILE A 104 8.84 -20.51 -19.75
C ILE A 104 8.18 -21.89 -19.67
N PHE A 105 8.08 -22.47 -18.48
CA PHE A 105 7.45 -23.77 -18.27
C PHE A 105 5.95 -23.74 -18.60
N SER A 106 5.23 -22.75 -18.13
CA SER A 106 3.80 -22.54 -18.43
C SER A 106 3.59 -22.40 -19.95
N MET A 107 4.43 -21.64 -20.61
CA MET A 107 4.40 -21.47 -22.07
C MET A 107 4.64 -22.79 -22.81
N ALA A 108 5.61 -23.58 -22.39
CA ALA A 108 5.91 -24.87 -23.00
C ALA A 108 4.71 -25.81 -22.92
N ILE A 109 4.02 -25.86 -21.76
CA ILE A 109 2.82 -26.69 -21.56
C ILE A 109 1.66 -26.20 -22.43
N VAL A 110 1.38 -24.91 -22.45
CA VAL A 110 0.30 -24.36 -23.31
C VAL A 110 0.61 -24.63 -24.79
N SER A 111 1.88 -24.51 -25.21
CA SER A 111 2.31 -24.84 -26.57
C SER A 111 2.06 -26.30 -26.92
N LEU A 112 2.32 -27.21 -25.99
CA LEU A 112 2.15 -28.65 -26.18
C LEU A 112 0.68 -29.01 -26.36
N PHE A 113 -0.23 -28.41 -25.57
CA PHE A 113 -1.66 -28.76 -25.60
C PHE A 113 -2.50 -27.90 -26.54
N SER A 114 -2.01 -26.73 -27.00
CA SER A 114 -2.75 -25.86 -27.92
C SER A 114 -3.16 -26.52 -29.26
N PRO A 115 -2.37 -27.42 -29.88
CA PRO A 115 -2.81 -28.12 -31.06
C PRO A 115 -4.01 -29.05 -30.85
N TRP A 116 -4.14 -29.59 -29.62
CA TRP A 116 -5.30 -30.41 -29.24
C TRP A 116 -6.55 -29.56 -29.03
N LEU A 117 -6.39 -28.41 -28.40
CA LEU A 117 -7.48 -27.45 -28.17
C LEU A 117 -8.07 -26.96 -29.48
N LEU A 118 -7.22 -26.76 -30.51
CA LEU A 118 -7.60 -26.29 -31.85
C LEU A 118 -7.93 -27.43 -32.81
N HIS A 119 -8.01 -28.67 -32.35
CA HIS A 119 -8.25 -29.83 -33.18
C HIS A 119 -9.75 -29.94 -33.59
N PRO A 120 -10.11 -30.23 -34.83
CA PRO A 120 -11.50 -30.31 -35.32
C PRO A 120 -12.29 -31.47 -34.67
N LYS A 121 -11.62 -32.56 -34.25
CA LYS A 121 -12.26 -33.71 -33.61
C LYS A 121 -12.60 -33.35 -32.15
N ASN A 122 -13.88 -33.48 -31.77
CA ASN A 122 -14.42 -33.09 -30.48
C ASN A 122 -13.72 -33.76 -29.26
N ILE A 123 -13.36 -35.04 -29.41
CA ILE A 123 -12.68 -35.80 -28.32
C ILE A 123 -11.29 -35.19 -28.00
N LYS A 124 -10.48 -34.92 -29.05
CA LYS A 124 -9.15 -34.31 -28.86
C LYS A 124 -9.24 -32.89 -28.30
N ARG A 125 -10.22 -32.11 -28.77
CA ARG A 125 -10.50 -30.76 -28.30
C ARG A 125 -10.87 -30.76 -26.81
N LYS A 126 -11.77 -31.68 -26.39
CA LYS A 126 -12.12 -31.83 -24.96
C LYS A 126 -10.92 -32.22 -24.10
N ALA A 127 -10.10 -33.17 -24.59
CA ALA A 127 -8.88 -33.58 -23.86
C ALA A 127 -7.89 -32.43 -23.71
N GLY A 128 -7.66 -31.64 -24.76
CA GLY A 128 -6.82 -30.44 -24.72
C GLY A 128 -7.34 -29.39 -23.74
N PHE A 129 -8.66 -29.15 -23.73
CA PHE A 129 -9.30 -28.24 -22.78
C PHE A 129 -9.12 -28.70 -21.32
N ILE A 130 -9.38 -30.00 -21.05
CA ILE A 130 -9.21 -30.55 -19.70
C ILE A 130 -7.74 -30.46 -19.24
N ALA A 131 -6.78 -30.78 -20.15
CA ALA A 131 -5.37 -30.70 -19.81
C ALA A 131 -4.93 -29.28 -19.47
N ILE A 132 -5.34 -28.27 -20.24
CA ILE A 132 -5.05 -26.86 -19.96
C ILE A 132 -5.75 -26.40 -18.69
N LEU A 133 -6.99 -26.81 -18.44
CA LEU A 133 -7.72 -26.48 -17.22
C LEU A 133 -7.01 -27.02 -15.98
N ILE A 134 -6.63 -28.31 -15.97
CA ILE A 134 -5.90 -28.93 -14.86
C ILE A 134 -4.57 -28.19 -14.63
N PHE A 135 -3.85 -27.89 -15.71
CA PHE A 135 -2.59 -27.16 -15.61
C PHE A 135 -2.78 -25.75 -15.00
N THR A 136 -3.78 -24.98 -15.48
CA THR A 136 -4.06 -23.63 -14.98
C THR A 136 -4.46 -23.68 -13.50
N LEU A 137 -5.29 -24.63 -13.09
CA LEU A 137 -5.65 -24.82 -11.70
C LEU A 137 -4.42 -25.16 -10.83
N SER A 138 -3.55 -26.03 -11.32
CA SER A 138 -2.31 -26.38 -10.61
C SER A 138 -1.38 -25.17 -10.48
N GLU A 139 -1.24 -24.37 -11.52
CA GLU A 139 -0.44 -23.12 -11.51
C GLU A 139 -1.02 -22.11 -10.50
N LEU A 140 -2.33 -21.91 -10.50
CA LEU A 140 -3.00 -21.03 -9.52
C LEU A 140 -2.78 -21.51 -8.08
N CYS A 141 -2.89 -22.81 -7.82
CA CYS A 141 -2.62 -23.38 -6.50
C CYS A 141 -1.15 -23.18 -6.08
N MET A 142 -0.21 -23.41 -6.99
CA MET A 142 1.21 -23.21 -6.71
C MET A 142 1.54 -21.74 -6.45
N ASN A 143 1.00 -20.81 -7.25
CA ASN A 143 1.15 -19.38 -7.05
C ASN A 143 0.51 -18.93 -5.73
N GLY A 144 -0.68 -19.41 -5.43
CA GLY A 144 -1.34 -19.14 -4.15
C GLY A 144 -0.52 -19.62 -2.96
N PHE A 145 0.02 -20.83 -3.03
CA PHE A 145 0.91 -21.36 -1.99
C PHE A 145 2.21 -20.55 -1.86
N ALA A 146 2.84 -20.18 -2.99
CA ALA A 146 4.04 -19.37 -3.00
C ALA A 146 3.80 -17.97 -2.40
N LEU A 147 2.67 -17.34 -2.72
CA LEU A 147 2.26 -16.07 -2.13
C LEU A 147 2.01 -16.20 -0.62
N CYS A 148 1.27 -17.22 -0.20
CA CYS A 148 1.04 -17.49 1.22
C CYS A 148 2.35 -17.71 1.97
N LYS A 149 3.32 -18.42 1.37
CA LYS A 149 4.64 -18.65 1.98
C LYS A 149 5.52 -17.39 1.98
N ALA A 150 5.39 -16.53 0.98
CA ALA A 150 6.13 -15.27 0.89
C ALA A 150 5.59 -14.20 1.85
N TYR A 151 4.31 -14.27 2.20
CA TYR A 151 3.72 -13.44 3.22
C TYR A 151 4.29 -13.86 4.58
N ASN A 152 4.92 -12.91 5.25
CA ASN A 152 5.37 -13.10 6.63
C ASN A 152 4.14 -12.99 7.54
N TRP A 153 3.41 -14.09 7.69
CA TRP A 153 2.31 -14.18 8.64
C TRP A 153 2.89 -14.02 10.03
N GLY A 154 2.52 -12.95 10.71
CA GLY A 154 2.93 -12.73 12.08
C GLY A 154 2.51 -13.90 12.97
N ASP A 155 3.23 -14.09 14.06
CA ASP A 155 2.88 -15.07 15.08
C ASP A 155 1.53 -14.70 15.71
N TYR A 156 0.55 -15.57 15.56
CA TYR A 156 -0.80 -15.35 16.11
C TYR A 156 -0.79 -15.14 17.62
N ILE A 157 0.05 -15.88 18.36
CA ILE A 157 0.13 -15.78 19.82
C ILE A 157 0.65 -14.40 20.21
N LYS A 158 1.73 -13.96 19.58
CA LYS A 158 2.31 -12.63 19.80
C LYS A 158 1.32 -11.51 19.45
N PHE A 159 0.58 -11.68 18.37
CA PHE A 159 -0.45 -10.72 17.98
C PHE A 159 -1.59 -10.66 18.98
N ARG A 160 -2.09 -11.81 19.45
CA ARG A 160 -3.12 -11.89 20.48
C ARG A 160 -2.68 -11.23 21.78
N ASP A 161 -1.47 -11.55 22.24
CA ASP A 161 -0.93 -11.01 23.48
C ASP A 161 -0.71 -9.48 23.36
N TYR A 162 -0.27 -9.02 22.20
CA TYR A 162 -0.22 -7.60 21.88
C TYR A 162 -1.60 -6.94 21.97
N VAL A 163 -2.63 -7.52 21.35
CA VAL A 163 -4.00 -6.97 21.40
C VAL A 163 -4.53 -6.84 22.82
N ILE A 164 -4.27 -7.86 23.66
CA ILE A 164 -4.68 -7.82 25.08
C ILE A 164 -3.95 -6.70 25.80
N ALA A 165 -2.64 -6.63 25.68
CA ALA A 165 -1.81 -5.62 26.32
C ALA A 165 -2.18 -4.19 25.90
N GLN A 166 -2.41 -3.98 24.59
CA GLN A 166 -2.78 -2.67 24.05
C GLN A 166 -4.16 -2.21 24.54
N ARG A 167 -5.12 -3.13 24.64
CA ARG A 167 -6.44 -2.82 25.24
C ARG A 167 -6.30 -2.41 26.69
N GLN A 168 -5.51 -3.12 27.48
CA GLN A 168 -5.29 -2.78 28.89
C GLN A 168 -4.71 -1.37 29.04
N LEU A 169 -3.70 -0.98 28.24
CA LEU A 169 -3.14 0.37 28.26
C LEU A 169 -4.20 1.44 27.94
N VAL A 170 -4.98 1.23 26.91
CA VAL A 170 -6.04 2.16 26.48
C VAL A 170 -7.14 2.25 27.55
N ASP A 171 -7.55 1.13 28.14
CA ASP A 171 -8.59 1.07 29.14
C ASP A 171 -8.16 1.77 30.43
N ILE A 172 -6.89 1.65 30.87
CA ILE A 172 -6.34 2.40 32.00
C ILE A 172 -6.51 3.90 31.78
N VAL A 173 -6.13 4.41 30.61
CA VAL A 173 -6.27 5.84 30.29
C VAL A 173 -7.73 6.26 30.29
N LYS A 174 -8.61 5.50 29.63
CA LYS A 174 -10.05 5.81 29.54
C LYS A 174 -10.76 5.78 30.89
N CYS A 175 -10.33 4.91 31.79
CA CYS A 175 -10.91 4.85 33.14
C CYS A 175 -10.41 5.96 34.06
N THR A 176 -9.24 6.56 33.77
CA THR A 176 -8.63 7.59 34.61
C THR A 176 -8.89 9.02 34.12
N ASP A 177 -9.27 9.19 32.87
CA ASP A 177 -9.48 10.51 32.25
C ASP A 177 -10.87 10.62 31.60
N GLU A 178 -11.70 11.44 32.21
CA GLU A 178 -13.05 11.79 31.76
C GLU A 178 -13.08 12.99 30.78
N SER A 179 -11.91 13.51 30.36
CA SER A 179 -11.84 14.64 29.45
C SER A 179 -12.55 14.30 28.12
N PRO A 180 -13.32 15.23 27.55
CA PRO A 180 -14.14 14.96 26.37
C PRO A 180 -13.32 14.68 25.11
N PHE A 181 -12.07 15.14 25.07
CA PHE A 181 -11.18 14.94 23.94
C PHE A 181 -9.70 15.00 24.38
N TYR A 182 -8.97 13.99 23.97
CA TYR A 182 -7.51 13.92 24.01
C TYR A 182 -7.02 12.92 22.95
N ARG A 183 -5.75 13.00 22.60
CA ARG A 183 -5.09 11.99 21.76
C ARG A 183 -4.12 11.15 22.56
N ILE A 184 -3.99 9.90 22.11
CA ILE A 184 -3.01 8.95 22.60
C ILE A 184 -2.08 8.61 21.42
N GLU A 185 -0.77 8.58 21.71
CA GLU A 185 0.25 8.11 20.77
C GLU A 185 1.22 7.13 21.40
N GLN A 186 2.10 6.56 20.61
CA GLN A 186 3.08 5.61 21.11
C GLN A 186 4.38 5.67 20.31
N THR A 187 5.52 5.53 21.03
CA THR A 187 6.86 5.62 20.45
C THR A 187 7.29 4.34 19.75
N LEU A 188 6.79 3.18 20.19
CA LEU A 188 7.11 1.88 19.60
C LEU A 188 6.20 1.56 18.43
N ASN A 189 6.76 1.65 17.23
CA ASN A 189 6.07 1.37 15.98
C ASN A 189 6.62 0.12 15.30
N ARG A 190 5.72 -0.77 14.87
CA ARG A 190 6.04 -2.04 14.20
C ARG A 190 6.92 -1.87 12.94
N GLY A 191 6.93 -0.69 12.33
CA GLY A 191 7.74 -0.40 11.16
C GLY A 191 9.24 -0.44 11.42
N PHE A 192 9.69 -0.22 12.66
CA PHE A 192 11.10 -0.09 13.04
C PHE A 192 11.68 -1.32 13.71
N ASP A 193 10.87 -2.12 14.38
CA ASP A 193 11.33 -3.35 15.02
C ASP A 193 10.43 -4.54 14.66
N LYS A 194 10.88 -5.35 13.71
CA LYS A 194 10.16 -6.55 13.27
C LYS A 194 10.03 -7.64 14.36
N ASN A 195 10.82 -7.55 15.41
CA ASN A 195 10.88 -8.55 16.47
C ASN A 195 10.02 -8.19 17.68
N LYS A 196 9.58 -6.92 17.80
CA LYS A 196 8.74 -6.46 18.91
C LYS A 196 7.28 -6.39 18.50
N SER A 197 6.39 -6.72 19.43
CA SER A 197 4.95 -6.50 19.30
C SER A 197 4.65 -5.03 19.55
N SER A 198 4.70 -4.24 18.51
CA SER A 198 4.57 -2.78 18.57
C SER A 198 3.39 -2.27 17.73
N ALA A 199 3.01 -1.03 17.95
CA ALA A 199 1.93 -0.36 17.25
C ALA A 199 2.11 -0.34 15.73
N PHE A 200 1.01 -0.35 15.01
CA PHE A 200 0.96 -0.15 13.57
C PHE A 200 0.08 1.07 13.23
N PHE A 201 0.12 1.55 11.98
CA PHE A 201 -0.46 2.84 11.58
C PHE A 201 -1.93 2.91 11.90
N LEU A 202 -2.78 2.29 12.17
CA LEU A 202 -4.22 2.45 12.43
C LEU A 202 -4.63 1.88 13.79
N GLU A 203 -3.70 1.83 14.74
CA GLU A 203 -3.96 1.35 16.09
C GLU A 203 -5.10 2.13 16.78
N ASN A 204 -5.12 3.44 16.59
CA ASN A 204 -6.17 4.30 17.12
C ASN A 204 -7.58 3.87 16.66
N MET A 205 -7.74 3.45 15.41
CA MET A 205 -9.01 2.93 14.91
C MET A 205 -9.30 1.53 15.48
N SER A 206 -8.27 0.67 15.57
CA SER A 206 -8.41 -0.71 16.05
C SER A 206 -8.78 -0.80 17.53
N PHE A 207 -8.31 0.15 18.35
CA PHE A 207 -8.52 0.19 19.78
C PHE A 207 -9.43 1.34 20.24
N ASN A 208 -10.09 2.03 19.28
CA ASN A 208 -11.08 3.06 19.52
C ASN A 208 -10.58 4.19 20.45
N TYR A 209 -9.47 4.81 20.08
CA TYR A 209 -8.99 6.05 20.69
C TYR A 209 -8.64 7.10 19.63
N ASN A 210 -8.55 8.36 20.01
CA ASN A 210 -8.11 9.40 19.11
C ASN A 210 -6.58 9.38 19.02
N GLY A 211 -6.02 9.37 17.83
CA GLY A 211 -4.58 9.41 17.59
C GLY A 211 -4.22 10.38 16.48
N PHE A 212 -2.92 10.57 16.28
CA PHE A 212 -2.34 11.32 15.18
C PHE A 212 -1.83 10.38 14.08
N SER A 213 -1.25 9.25 14.49
CA SER A 213 -0.71 8.25 13.57
C SER A 213 -1.82 7.60 12.76
N HIS A 214 -1.72 7.68 11.42
CA HIS A 214 -2.67 7.02 10.54
C HIS A 214 -2.08 6.73 9.17
N TYR A 215 -2.73 5.84 8.43
CA TYR A 215 -2.44 5.53 7.05
C TYR A 215 -3.59 6.00 6.15
N SER A 216 -3.25 6.70 5.07
CA SER A 216 -4.21 7.03 4.03
C SER A 216 -3.53 7.11 2.66
N SER A 217 -4.02 6.34 1.70
CA SER A 217 -3.56 6.44 0.32
C SER A 217 -4.01 7.73 -0.39
N ALA A 218 -4.90 8.51 0.24
CA ALA A 218 -5.40 9.81 -0.24
C ALA A 218 -5.13 10.91 0.81
N PHE A 219 -3.90 11.01 1.28
CA PHE A 219 -3.51 11.96 2.29
C PHE A 219 -3.70 13.40 1.83
N ASN A 220 -4.18 14.27 2.72
CA ASN A 220 -4.29 15.69 2.44
C ASN A 220 -2.90 16.33 2.47
N GLU A 221 -2.46 16.88 1.35
CA GLU A 221 -1.12 17.48 1.19
C GLU A 221 -0.85 18.60 2.20
N LYS A 222 -1.86 19.42 2.52
CA LYS A 222 -1.71 20.51 3.51
C LYS A 222 -1.49 19.97 4.92
N LEU A 223 -2.20 18.89 5.29
CA LEU A 223 -2.00 18.25 6.60
C LEU A 223 -0.63 17.57 6.67
N ARG A 224 -0.19 16.97 5.58
CA ARG A 224 1.14 16.37 5.48
C ARG A 224 2.24 17.41 5.70
N LEU A 225 2.18 18.52 4.97
CA LEU A 225 3.14 19.62 5.10
C LEU A 225 3.11 20.21 6.52
N PHE A 226 1.93 20.40 7.08
CA PHE A 226 1.79 20.90 8.46
C PHE A 226 2.43 19.96 9.47
N SER A 227 2.20 18.65 9.34
CA SER A 227 2.83 17.64 10.21
C SER A 227 4.35 17.64 10.09
N GLU A 228 4.86 17.78 8.87
CA GLU A 228 6.30 17.91 8.59
C GLU A 228 6.87 19.15 9.28
N LEU A 229 6.23 20.30 9.14
CA LEU A 229 6.65 21.56 9.76
C LEU A 229 6.61 21.49 11.31
N LEU A 230 5.73 20.69 11.88
CA LEU A 230 5.71 20.40 13.31
C LEU A 230 6.83 19.45 13.77
N GLY A 231 7.63 18.91 12.85
CA GLY A 231 8.77 18.07 13.16
C GLY A 231 8.50 16.55 13.03
N TYR A 232 7.28 16.13 12.68
CA TYR A 232 7.00 14.71 12.47
C TYR A 232 7.51 14.23 11.11
N GLY A 233 7.84 12.95 11.03
CA GLY A 233 8.48 12.37 9.85
C GLY A 233 7.66 12.51 8.57
N LYS A 234 8.35 12.79 7.46
CA LYS A 234 7.77 12.92 6.13
C LYS A 234 7.47 11.56 5.52
N ASN A 235 6.20 11.33 5.18
CA ASN A 235 5.79 10.18 4.37
C ASN A 235 4.55 10.55 3.54
N ASP A 236 4.47 10.04 2.31
CA ASP A 236 3.39 10.39 1.38
C ASP A 236 2.04 9.72 1.70
N THR A 237 2.06 8.67 2.51
CA THR A 237 0.87 7.87 2.80
C THR A 237 0.61 7.65 4.30
N VAL A 238 1.57 8.01 5.15
CA VAL A 238 1.52 7.72 6.58
C VAL A 238 1.86 8.97 7.38
N SER A 239 1.02 9.28 8.35
CA SER A 239 1.37 10.13 9.50
C SER A 239 1.89 9.24 10.60
N LEU A 240 3.13 9.43 11.02
CA LEU A 240 3.78 8.55 11.97
C LEU A 240 4.33 9.35 13.15
N TYR A 241 3.85 9.03 14.31
CA TYR A 241 4.44 9.47 15.58
C TYR A 241 5.64 8.57 15.90
N GLN A 242 6.80 9.15 16.08
CA GLN A 242 8.04 8.42 16.37
C GLN A 242 8.53 8.71 17.78
N GLU A 243 8.64 9.98 18.11
CA GLU A 243 9.11 10.48 19.40
C GLU A 243 8.27 11.68 19.82
N PRO A 244 8.14 11.93 21.14
CA PRO A 244 7.46 13.10 21.65
C PRO A 244 8.16 14.40 21.23
N ILE A 245 7.39 15.32 20.67
CA ILE A 245 7.80 16.71 20.41
C ILE A 245 6.87 17.59 21.22
N LEU A 246 7.25 17.87 22.46
CA LEU A 246 6.35 18.41 23.49
C LEU A 246 5.50 19.61 23.03
N PRO A 247 6.05 20.64 22.34
CA PRO A 247 5.22 21.73 21.84
C PRO A 247 4.22 21.27 20.78
N SER A 248 4.66 20.44 19.81
CA SER A 248 3.78 19.93 18.76
C SER A 248 2.70 19.01 19.33
N ASP A 249 3.07 18.14 20.27
CA ASP A 249 2.15 17.25 20.98
C ASP A 249 1.09 18.06 21.72
N SER A 250 1.52 19.11 22.43
CA SER A 250 0.61 20.00 23.17
C SER A 250 -0.40 20.69 22.26
N LEU A 251 0.06 21.23 21.12
CA LEU A 251 -0.80 21.87 20.12
C LEU A 251 -1.79 20.89 19.48
N LEU A 252 -1.36 19.65 19.24
CA LEU A 252 -2.21 18.61 18.62
C LEU A 252 -3.12 17.90 19.62
N GLY A 253 -3.06 18.24 20.91
CA GLY A 253 -3.87 17.60 21.94
C GLY A 253 -3.44 16.16 22.26
N ILE A 254 -2.15 15.82 22.04
CA ILE A 254 -1.58 14.53 22.41
C ILE A 254 -1.27 14.58 23.91
N LYS A 255 -2.17 13.99 24.69
CA LYS A 255 -2.12 14.01 26.15
C LYS A 255 -1.39 12.81 26.73
N TYR A 256 -1.56 11.64 26.13
CA TYR A 256 -0.94 10.42 26.60
C TYR A 256 -0.02 9.83 25.55
N VAL A 257 1.13 9.35 26.02
CA VAL A 257 2.11 8.64 25.19
C VAL A 257 2.45 7.31 25.85
N PHE A 258 2.27 6.22 25.10
CA PHE A 258 2.76 4.90 25.50
C PHE A 258 4.20 4.75 25.03
N ALA A 259 5.14 4.74 25.95
CA ALA A 259 6.57 4.75 25.64
C ALA A 259 7.34 3.73 26.48
N ASP A 260 8.48 3.32 25.95
CA ASP A 260 9.42 2.39 26.58
C ASP A 260 10.57 3.10 27.32
N ASN A 261 10.64 4.43 27.20
CA ASN A 261 11.66 5.25 27.85
C ASN A 261 11.03 6.53 28.41
N ASP A 262 11.76 7.14 29.35
CA ASP A 262 11.43 8.46 29.86
C ASP A 262 11.75 9.53 28.82
N TYR A 263 10.85 10.50 28.68
CA TYR A 263 11.02 11.64 27.79
C TYR A 263 10.93 12.95 28.59
N PRO A 264 11.85 13.90 28.36
CA PRO A 264 11.85 15.18 29.08
C PRO A 264 10.52 15.92 28.91
N GLY A 265 9.94 16.34 30.03
CA GLY A 265 8.68 17.09 30.05
C GLY A 265 7.41 16.25 30.08
N LEU A 266 7.48 14.94 29.85
CA LEU A 266 6.40 14.02 30.12
C LEU A 266 6.45 13.52 31.56
N VAL A 267 5.30 13.24 32.16
CA VAL A 267 5.15 12.73 33.51
C VAL A 267 4.63 11.32 33.48
N GLN A 268 5.34 10.38 34.09
CA GLN A 268 4.85 9.01 34.20
C GLN A 268 3.57 8.98 35.03
N LYS A 269 2.50 8.42 34.48
CA LYS A 269 1.17 8.40 35.07
C LYS A 269 0.89 7.14 35.90
N SER A 270 1.58 6.04 35.58
CA SER A 270 1.38 4.74 36.20
C SER A 270 2.68 3.99 36.29
N ASP A 271 2.91 3.34 37.45
CA ASP A 271 4.05 2.42 37.63
C ASP A 271 3.87 1.09 36.90
N VAL A 272 2.71 0.90 36.22
CA VAL A 272 2.40 -0.33 35.49
C VAL A 272 3.04 -0.28 34.16
N GLU A 273 3.94 -1.22 33.89
CA GLU A 273 4.51 -1.48 32.58
C GLU A 273 3.76 -2.65 31.93
N ILE A 274 3.24 -2.44 30.73
CA ILE A 274 2.52 -3.45 29.94
C ILE A 274 3.16 -3.55 28.55
N ASN A 275 3.61 -4.74 28.18
CA ASN A 275 4.27 -4.99 26.91
C ASN A 275 5.48 -4.07 26.65
N GLY A 276 6.27 -3.80 27.69
CA GLY A 276 7.43 -2.91 27.61
C GLY A 276 7.09 -1.44 27.42
N LYS A 277 5.89 -1.02 27.79
CA LYS A 277 5.43 0.39 27.70
C LYS A 277 4.85 0.85 29.02
N SER A 278 5.20 2.07 29.39
CA SER A 278 4.58 2.84 30.46
C SER A 278 3.69 3.94 29.90
N ILE A 279 2.78 4.45 30.71
CA ILE A 279 1.87 5.54 30.33
C ILE A 279 2.46 6.85 30.82
N TYR A 280 2.73 7.76 29.89
CA TYR A 280 3.19 9.10 30.16
C TYR A 280 2.12 10.12 29.84
N GLU A 281 1.99 11.15 30.65
CA GLU A 281 1.09 12.29 30.45
C GLU A 281 1.88 13.53 30.04
N ASN A 282 1.40 14.22 29.01
CA ASN A 282 1.84 15.57 28.67
C ASN A 282 1.01 16.57 29.47
N PRO A 283 1.59 17.23 30.48
CA PRO A 283 0.86 18.18 31.33
C PRO A 283 0.57 19.52 30.64
N TYR A 284 1.15 19.77 29.48
CA TYR A 284 1.04 21.02 28.72
C TYR A 284 0.03 20.95 27.56
N VAL A 285 -0.75 19.89 27.49
CA VAL A 285 -1.69 19.68 26.38
C VAL A 285 -2.72 20.79 26.29
N LEU A 286 -2.94 21.32 25.09
CA LEU A 286 -4.00 22.26 24.80
C LEU A 286 -5.32 21.52 24.54
N PRO A 287 -6.45 22.07 25.01
CA PRO A 287 -7.77 21.52 24.65
C PRO A 287 -8.04 21.70 23.15
N LEU A 288 -9.03 20.98 22.62
CA LEU A 288 -9.39 21.05 21.21
C LEU A 288 -9.76 22.47 20.73
N GLY A 289 -10.31 23.29 21.61
CA GLY A 289 -10.58 24.70 21.39
C GLY A 289 -9.98 25.54 22.50
N PHE A 290 -9.21 26.55 22.13
CA PHE A 290 -8.59 27.49 23.07
C PHE A 290 -8.62 28.92 22.48
N TRP A 291 -8.48 29.91 23.35
CA TRP A 291 -8.39 31.31 22.95
C TRP A 291 -7.01 31.61 22.37
N ALA A 292 -6.98 32.27 21.21
CA ALA A 292 -5.77 32.68 20.55
C ALA A 292 -5.85 34.17 20.15
N SER A 293 -4.70 34.82 20.04
CA SER A 293 -4.60 36.16 19.50
C SER A 293 -5.11 36.23 18.04
N GLN A 294 -5.50 37.42 17.59
CA GLN A 294 -5.84 37.65 16.17
C GLN A 294 -4.64 37.38 15.26
N ASP A 295 -3.45 37.44 15.77
CA ASP A 295 -2.19 37.15 15.08
C ASP A 295 -2.09 35.69 14.65
N SER A 296 -2.84 34.78 15.26
CA SER A 296 -2.93 33.36 14.84
C SER A 296 -3.40 33.17 13.40
N LYS A 297 -3.98 34.22 12.76
CA LYS A 297 -4.36 34.22 11.34
C LYS A 297 -3.23 34.63 10.40
N LYS A 298 -2.09 35.08 10.91
CA LYS A 298 -0.96 35.47 10.09
C LYS A 298 -0.37 34.23 9.41
N MET A 299 0.00 34.41 8.15
CA MET A 299 0.74 33.36 7.44
C MET A 299 2.12 33.21 8.08
N ILE A 300 2.51 31.97 8.33
CA ILE A 300 3.83 31.63 8.84
C ILE A 300 4.73 31.41 7.63
N SER A 301 5.93 31.96 7.67
CA SER A 301 6.93 31.72 6.64
C SER A 301 7.39 30.25 6.71
N GLU A 302 7.64 29.62 5.56
CA GLU A 302 8.23 28.28 5.50
C GLU A 302 9.69 28.37 6.00
N SER A 303 9.86 28.17 7.29
CA SER A 303 11.13 28.13 7.99
C SER A 303 11.45 26.69 8.42
N ASN A 304 12.56 26.50 9.11
CA ASN A 304 12.86 25.21 9.71
C ASN A 304 11.83 24.85 10.82
N HIS A 305 11.75 23.58 11.21
CA HIS A 305 10.77 23.07 12.17
C HIS A 305 10.76 23.83 13.51
N PHE A 306 11.91 24.27 14.02
CA PHE A 306 12.03 24.99 15.27
C PHE A 306 11.49 26.41 15.17
N GLN A 307 11.84 27.12 14.09
CA GLN A 307 11.35 28.46 13.83
C GLN A 307 9.85 28.46 13.57
N PHE A 308 9.35 27.50 12.84
CA PHE A 308 7.92 27.33 12.59
C PHE A 308 7.12 27.16 13.89
N GLN A 309 7.60 26.33 14.81
CA GLN A 309 6.96 26.15 16.10
C GLN A 309 7.04 27.43 16.98
N ASN A 310 8.18 28.11 17.00
CA ASN A 310 8.30 29.39 17.71
C ASN A 310 7.31 30.43 17.14
N GLU A 311 7.15 30.50 15.82
CA GLU A 311 6.26 31.45 15.14
C GLU A 311 4.78 31.10 15.38
N ILE A 312 4.39 29.81 15.34
CA ILE A 312 3.03 29.38 15.71
C ILE A 312 2.66 29.84 17.11
N TYR A 313 3.51 29.56 18.09
CA TYR A 313 3.22 29.91 19.48
C TYR A 313 3.23 31.42 19.70
N SER A 314 4.14 32.15 19.05
CA SER A 314 4.14 33.61 19.10
C SER A 314 2.84 34.20 18.53
N ASN A 315 2.35 33.65 17.44
CA ASN A 315 1.10 34.09 16.83
C ASN A 315 -0.13 33.72 17.66
N ILE A 316 -0.13 32.59 18.33
CA ILE A 316 -1.19 32.18 19.27
C ILE A 316 -1.24 33.13 20.47
N LEU A 317 -0.11 33.44 21.04
CA LEU A 317 -0.02 34.29 22.24
C LEU A 317 -0.11 35.79 21.93
N GLY A 318 0.20 36.22 20.70
CA GLY A 318 0.25 37.62 20.29
C GLY A 318 1.52 38.34 20.76
N GLU A 319 2.53 37.62 21.19
CA GLU A 319 3.83 38.13 21.61
C GLU A 319 4.96 37.20 21.17
N LYS A 320 6.17 37.74 21.04
CA LYS A 320 7.32 36.94 20.61
C LYS A 320 7.71 35.93 21.69
N VAL A 321 7.65 34.65 21.35
CA VAL A 321 8.03 33.53 22.21
C VAL A 321 9.07 32.67 21.51
N GLU A 322 10.11 32.28 22.22
CA GLU A 322 11.13 31.34 21.76
C GLU A 322 11.09 30.08 22.63
N ILE A 323 10.42 29.05 22.11
CA ILE A 323 10.36 27.72 22.74
C ILE A 323 11.67 26.98 22.49
N PHE A 324 12.18 27.12 21.28
CA PHE A 324 13.48 26.57 20.87
C PHE A 324 14.47 27.73 20.67
N LYS A 325 15.63 27.58 21.27
CA LYS A 325 16.76 28.52 21.16
C LYS A 325 17.81 28.02 20.18
#